data_da6aeeb923940b1bcb7da83d2b778d6f
#
_entry.id   da6aeeb923940b1bcb7da83d2b778d6f
#
_cell.length_a   1.000
_cell.length_b   1.000
_cell.length_c   1.000
_cell.angle_alpha   90.00
_cell.angle_beta   90.00
_cell.angle_gamma   90.00
#
_symmetry.space_group_name_H-M   'P 1'
#
loop_
_entity.id
_entity.type
_entity.pdbx_description
1 polymer ?
#
loop_
_entity_poly.entity_id
_entity_poly.type
_entity_poly.pdbx_seq_one_letter_code
_entity_poly.pdbx_strand_id
1 'polypeptide(L)'
;MTFNEKTVLITGGAGFIGSNFVNHIYKKYAKYKIILLDALTYAGNLDNLLPEMKQSDRFRFFHGNVMHGDIVKELVAQSQIVIHFAAESHVTRSIYDNTLFFETDVIGTQMLANAVAHHPVERFIHISSSEVYGTAETDPMDENHPLKPLSPYAAAKAGADRLVYSYIQTYQIPGIIVRPFNNYGPYQHIEKAIPNFIISALQDQPLTL
;
A
#
# COMPACT_ATOMS: atom_id res chain seq x y z
N MET A 1 -23.84 -7.24 -13.50
CA MET A 1 -22.97 -6.22 -14.14
C MET A 1 -21.80 -6.92 -14.79
N THR A 2 -21.66 -6.82 -16.10
CA THR A 2 -20.48 -7.34 -16.82
C THR A 2 -19.38 -6.32 -16.66
N PHE A 3 -18.39 -6.61 -15.80
CA PHE A 3 -17.19 -5.77 -15.68
C PHE A 3 -16.38 -5.90 -16.98
N ASN A 4 -16.02 -4.76 -17.57
CA ASN A 4 -15.11 -4.71 -18.71
C ASN A 4 -13.71 -5.17 -18.27
N GLU A 5 -12.92 -5.66 -19.23
CA GLU A 5 -11.50 -5.97 -19.00
C GLU A 5 -10.75 -4.72 -18.54
N LYS A 6 -9.97 -4.83 -17.45
CA LYS A 6 -9.16 -3.74 -16.92
C LYS A 6 -7.82 -4.25 -16.46
N THR A 7 -6.79 -3.46 -16.69
CA THR A 7 -5.47 -3.68 -16.09
C THR A 7 -5.34 -2.86 -14.82
N VAL A 8 -4.99 -3.52 -13.72
CA VAL A 8 -4.83 -2.91 -12.40
C VAL A 8 -3.37 -3.01 -12.00
N LEU A 9 -2.69 -1.87 -11.85
CA LEU A 9 -1.38 -1.81 -11.23
C LEU A 9 -1.55 -1.78 -9.71
N ILE A 10 -0.87 -2.68 -9.04
CA ILE A 10 -0.81 -2.74 -7.58
C ILE A 10 0.64 -2.67 -7.16
N THR A 11 0.99 -1.74 -6.31
CA THR A 11 2.33 -1.67 -5.70
C THR A 11 2.27 -2.15 -4.26
N GLY A 12 3.32 -2.84 -3.79
CA GLY A 12 3.33 -3.40 -2.43
C GLY A 12 2.38 -4.59 -2.24
N GLY A 13 1.99 -5.26 -3.33
CA GLY A 13 1.00 -6.33 -3.27
C GLY A 13 1.56 -7.69 -2.85
N ALA A 14 2.86 -7.82 -2.58
CA ALA A 14 3.45 -9.00 -1.93
C ALA A 14 3.50 -8.87 -0.40
N GLY A 15 3.20 -7.69 0.16
CA GLY A 15 3.05 -7.45 1.59
C GLY A 15 1.71 -7.97 2.15
N PHE A 16 1.50 -7.79 3.47
CA PHE A 16 0.33 -8.30 4.18
C PHE A 16 -1.01 -7.84 3.59
N ILE A 17 -1.29 -6.54 3.63
CA ILE A 17 -2.59 -6.00 3.19
C ILE A 17 -2.72 -6.14 1.68
N GLY A 18 -1.65 -5.80 0.95
CA GLY A 18 -1.63 -5.85 -0.51
C GLY A 18 -1.89 -7.25 -1.07
N SER A 19 -1.29 -8.30 -0.53
CA SER A 19 -1.48 -9.68 -1.01
C SER A 19 -2.91 -10.19 -0.77
N ASN A 20 -3.51 -9.88 0.38
CA ASN A 20 -4.90 -10.19 0.64
C ASN A 20 -5.83 -9.50 -0.37
N PHE A 21 -5.55 -8.23 -0.68
CA PHE A 21 -6.31 -7.49 -1.68
C PHE A 21 -6.11 -8.07 -3.09
N VAL A 22 -4.87 -8.34 -3.49
CA VAL A 22 -4.54 -8.95 -4.80
C VAL A 22 -5.27 -10.29 -4.97
N ASN A 23 -5.17 -11.17 -3.98
CA ASN A 23 -5.85 -12.47 -3.99
C ASN A 23 -7.38 -12.32 -4.10
N HIS A 24 -7.95 -11.35 -3.39
CA HIS A 24 -9.39 -11.08 -3.43
C HIS A 24 -9.84 -10.62 -4.82
N ILE A 25 -9.18 -9.61 -5.40
CA ILE A 25 -9.61 -9.08 -6.71
C ILE A 25 -9.37 -10.09 -7.83
N TYR A 26 -8.30 -10.90 -7.76
CA TYR A 26 -8.03 -11.94 -8.75
C TYR A 26 -9.17 -12.98 -8.80
N LYS A 27 -9.68 -13.39 -7.64
CA LYS A 27 -10.84 -14.31 -7.56
C LYS A 27 -12.15 -13.65 -7.98
N LYS A 28 -12.36 -12.40 -7.55
CA LYS A 28 -13.63 -11.71 -7.72
C LYS A 28 -13.86 -11.19 -9.15
N TYR A 29 -12.81 -10.74 -9.83
CA TYR A 29 -12.90 -10.09 -11.13
C TYR A 29 -12.14 -10.89 -12.20
N ALA A 30 -12.82 -11.87 -12.79
CA ALA A 30 -12.21 -12.79 -13.74
C ALA A 30 -11.64 -12.13 -15.01
N LYS A 31 -12.08 -10.91 -15.34
CA LYS A 31 -11.62 -10.14 -16.51
C LYS A 31 -10.52 -9.13 -16.20
N TYR A 32 -10.12 -8.99 -14.93
CA TYR A 32 -9.05 -8.06 -14.57
C TYR A 32 -7.68 -8.70 -14.78
N LYS A 33 -6.78 -7.92 -15.39
CA LYS A 33 -5.36 -8.21 -15.45
C LYS A 33 -4.66 -7.46 -14.32
N ILE A 34 -3.76 -8.12 -13.63
CA ILE A 34 -3.03 -7.56 -12.49
C ILE A 34 -1.56 -7.39 -12.87
N ILE A 35 -1.06 -6.19 -12.74
CA ILE A 35 0.37 -5.89 -12.73
C ILE A 35 0.76 -5.61 -11.27
N LEU A 36 1.69 -6.39 -10.75
CA LEU A 36 2.21 -6.24 -9.41
C LEU A 36 3.63 -5.69 -9.45
N LEU A 37 3.87 -4.54 -8.82
CA LEU A 37 5.20 -3.97 -8.57
C LEU A 37 5.51 -4.09 -7.08
N ASP A 38 6.58 -4.82 -6.73
CA ASP A 38 7.00 -4.97 -5.34
C ASP A 38 8.53 -5.09 -5.26
N ALA A 39 9.12 -4.45 -4.25
CA ALA A 39 10.56 -4.48 -4.03
C ALA A 39 11.02 -5.72 -3.24
N LEU A 40 10.06 -6.53 -2.74
CA LEU A 40 10.31 -7.71 -1.91
C LEU A 40 11.28 -7.41 -0.75
N THR A 41 11.02 -6.31 -0.04
CA THR A 41 11.75 -5.97 1.18
C THR A 41 11.39 -6.97 2.29
N TYR A 42 11.75 -6.70 3.53
CA TYR A 42 11.63 -7.65 4.66
C TYR A 42 10.24 -8.27 4.87
N ALA A 43 9.16 -7.58 4.48
CA ALA A 43 7.78 -8.05 4.65
C ALA A 43 7.12 -8.50 3.33
N GLY A 44 7.79 -8.32 2.19
CA GLY A 44 7.29 -8.74 0.88
C GLY A 44 7.60 -10.21 0.60
N ASN A 45 6.57 -11.02 0.31
CA ASN A 45 6.75 -12.43 -0.01
C ASN A 45 5.74 -12.86 -1.10
N LEU A 46 6.24 -13.37 -2.22
CA LEU A 46 5.40 -13.89 -3.30
C LEU A 46 4.59 -15.14 -2.90
N ASP A 47 4.97 -15.83 -1.83
CA ASP A 47 4.20 -16.96 -1.33
C ASP A 47 2.91 -16.55 -0.61
N ASN A 48 2.73 -15.26 -0.35
CA ASN A 48 1.46 -14.69 0.07
C ASN A 48 0.41 -14.68 -1.06
N LEU A 49 0.82 -14.92 -2.32
CA LEU A 49 -0.04 -14.89 -3.49
C LEU A 49 -0.49 -16.30 -3.88
N LEU A 50 -1.69 -16.39 -4.44
CA LEU A 50 -2.25 -17.67 -4.89
C LEU A 50 -1.36 -18.34 -5.94
N PRO A 51 -1.03 -19.64 -5.78
CA PRO A 51 -0.19 -20.36 -6.74
C PRO A 51 -0.75 -20.34 -8.18
N GLU A 52 -2.06 -20.51 -8.34
CA GLU A 52 -2.72 -20.49 -9.64
C GLU A 52 -2.64 -19.12 -10.33
N MET A 53 -2.58 -18.04 -9.56
CA MET A 53 -2.44 -16.70 -10.11
C MET A 53 -1.04 -16.52 -10.74
N LYS A 54 0.00 -17.04 -10.12
CA LYS A 54 1.39 -16.92 -10.58
C LYS A 54 1.62 -17.56 -11.97
N GLN A 55 0.75 -18.50 -12.37
CA GLN A 55 0.79 -19.19 -13.66
C GLN A 55 -0.20 -18.64 -14.69
N SER A 56 -0.93 -17.59 -14.35
CA SER A 56 -2.00 -17.04 -15.17
C SER A 56 -1.51 -15.90 -16.06
N ASP A 57 -1.97 -15.87 -17.32
CA ASP A 57 -1.74 -14.76 -18.26
C ASP A 57 -2.35 -13.43 -17.80
N ARG A 58 -3.22 -13.47 -16.77
CA ARG A 58 -3.82 -12.29 -16.14
C ARG A 58 -2.95 -11.67 -15.06
N PHE A 59 -1.78 -12.23 -14.75
CA PHE A 59 -0.89 -11.75 -13.70
C PHE A 59 0.52 -11.53 -14.23
N ARG A 60 1.08 -10.37 -13.92
CA ARG A 60 2.48 -10.05 -14.23
C ARG A 60 3.12 -9.45 -12.99
N PHE A 61 4.24 -10.01 -12.58
CA PHE A 61 5.06 -9.51 -11.47
C PHE A 61 6.28 -8.76 -12.00
N PHE A 62 6.53 -7.59 -11.41
CA PHE A 62 7.74 -6.80 -11.61
C PHE A 62 8.44 -6.61 -10.28
N HIS A 63 9.66 -7.12 -10.18
CA HIS A 63 10.52 -6.85 -9.04
C HIS A 63 11.13 -5.46 -9.21
N GLY A 64 10.77 -4.51 -8.35
CA GLY A 64 11.25 -3.14 -8.43
C GLY A 64 10.72 -2.24 -7.34
N ASN A 65 11.39 -1.10 -7.17
CA ASN A 65 11.04 -0.11 -6.16
C ASN A 65 10.22 1.03 -6.79
N VAL A 66 9.21 1.51 -6.06
CA VAL A 66 8.37 2.65 -6.47
C VAL A 66 9.13 3.96 -6.62
N MET A 67 10.34 4.06 -6.08
CA MET A 67 11.23 5.20 -6.29
C MET A 67 11.86 5.24 -7.70
N HIS A 68 11.81 4.14 -8.45
CA HIS A 68 12.34 4.08 -9.81
C HIS A 68 11.29 4.60 -10.81
N GLY A 69 11.32 5.91 -11.07
CA GLY A 69 10.30 6.60 -11.86
C GLY A 69 10.06 6.02 -13.25
N ASP A 70 11.09 5.48 -13.92
CA ASP A 70 10.96 4.93 -15.26
C ASP A 70 10.05 3.69 -15.29
N ILE A 71 10.28 2.71 -14.40
CA ILE A 71 9.42 1.53 -14.30
C ILE A 71 8.00 1.92 -13.87
N VAL A 72 7.88 2.83 -12.91
CA VAL A 72 6.58 3.32 -12.43
C VAL A 72 5.78 3.93 -13.58
N LYS A 73 6.41 4.82 -14.36
CA LYS A 73 5.78 5.47 -15.50
C LYS A 73 5.31 4.47 -16.55
N GLU A 74 6.16 3.49 -16.89
CA GLU A 74 5.84 2.44 -17.86
C GLU A 74 4.64 1.60 -17.42
N LEU A 75 4.60 1.19 -16.13
CA LEU A 75 3.53 0.36 -15.60
C LEU A 75 2.22 1.13 -15.43
N VAL A 76 2.27 2.40 -15.04
CA VAL A 76 1.08 3.27 -14.97
C VAL A 76 0.49 3.46 -16.36
N ALA A 77 1.31 3.70 -17.39
CA ALA A 77 0.86 3.89 -18.77
C ALA A 77 0.09 2.65 -19.33
N GLN A 78 0.33 1.45 -18.79
CA GLN A 78 -0.35 0.20 -19.18
C GLN A 78 -1.63 -0.08 -18.36
N SER A 79 -2.01 0.81 -17.41
CA SER A 79 -3.00 0.51 -16.39
C SER A 79 -4.18 1.46 -16.43
N GLN A 80 -5.40 0.97 -16.19
CA GLN A 80 -6.60 1.77 -15.99
C GLN A 80 -6.84 2.13 -14.53
N ILE A 81 -6.36 1.30 -13.61
CA ILE A 81 -6.50 1.51 -12.16
C ILE A 81 -5.12 1.35 -11.52
N VAL A 82 -4.77 2.26 -10.63
CA VAL A 82 -3.53 2.18 -9.84
C VAL A 82 -3.89 2.14 -8.36
N ILE A 83 -3.37 1.15 -7.63
CA ILE A 83 -3.59 1.00 -6.20
C ILE A 83 -2.23 0.88 -5.51
N HIS A 84 -1.96 1.82 -4.63
CA HIS A 84 -0.64 2.00 -4.02
C HIS A 84 -0.63 1.54 -2.57
N PHE A 85 -0.13 0.31 -2.32
CA PHE A 85 0.12 -0.24 -0.99
C PHE A 85 1.59 -0.16 -0.57
N ALA A 86 2.53 0.01 -1.52
CA ALA A 86 3.95 0.04 -1.20
C ALA A 86 4.26 1.15 -0.19
N ALA A 87 4.85 0.77 0.93
CA ALA A 87 5.21 1.66 2.02
C ALA A 87 6.15 0.95 2.99
N GLU A 88 6.98 1.70 3.69
CA GLU A 88 7.56 1.26 4.95
C GLU A 88 6.53 1.41 6.06
N SER A 89 6.43 0.46 7.01
CA SER A 89 5.29 0.41 7.94
C SER A 89 5.63 0.12 9.40
N HIS A 90 6.90 0.12 9.78
CA HIS A 90 7.32 -0.25 11.14
C HIS A 90 7.66 0.99 11.98
N VAL A 91 6.72 1.41 12.85
CA VAL A 91 6.86 2.63 13.67
C VAL A 91 8.20 2.67 14.43
N THR A 92 8.55 1.60 15.15
CA THR A 92 9.79 1.56 15.95
C THR A 92 11.03 1.74 15.06
N ARG A 93 11.10 1.10 13.88
CA ARG A 93 12.23 1.28 12.96
C ARG A 93 12.33 2.73 12.50
N SER A 94 11.20 3.42 12.27
CA SER A 94 11.21 4.82 11.85
C SER A 94 11.77 5.77 12.89
N ILE A 95 11.77 5.38 14.17
CA ILE A 95 12.36 6.17 15.27
C ILE A 95 13.90 6.09 15.23
N TYR A 96 14.46 4.93 14.88
CA TYR A 96 15.90 4.74 14.80
C TYR A 96 16.49 5.25 13.47
N ASP A 97 15.83 4.99 12.35
CA ASP A 97 16.21 5.49 11.02
C ASP A 97 14.94 5.72 10.20
N ASN A 98 14.71 6.98 9.85
CA ASN A 98 13.51 7.38 9.12
C ASN A 98 13.74 7.65 7.62
N THR A 99 14.98 7.68 7.14
CA THR A 99 15.32 8.06 5.78
C THR A 99 14.54 7.23 4.75
N LEU A 100 14.57 5.90 4.90
CA LEU A 100 13.88 4.98 4.00
C LEU A 100 12.35 5.19 3.99
N PHE A 101 11.77 5.62 5.12
CA PHE A 101 10.33 5.91 5.20
C PHE A 101 9.97 7.12 4.34
N PHE A 102 10.74 8.21 4.40
CA PHE A 102 10.49 9.37 3.55
C PHE A 102 10.79 9.07 2.08
N GLU A 103 11.83 8.32 1.78
CA GLU A 103 12.15 7.90 0.41
C GLU A 103 11.03 7.04 -0.17
N THR A 104 10.61 5.98 0.50
CA THR A 104 9.59 5.06 -0.01
C THR A 104 8.20 5.69 0.01
N ASP A 105 7.79 6.23 1.18
CA ASP A 105 6.41 6.64 1.38
C ASP A 105 6.11 7.99 0.72
N VAL A 106 7.05 8.96 0.77
CA VAL A 106 6.83 10.29 0.18
C VAL A 106 7.31 10.33 -1.27
N ILE A 107 8.60 10.03 -1.50
CA ILE A 107 9.16 10.13 -2.86
C ILE A 107 8.58 9.04 -3.77
N GLY A 108 8.46 7.79 -3.30
CA GLY A 108 7.80 6.72 -4.05
C GLY A 108 6.36 7.05 -4.42
N THR A 109 5.59 7.65 -3.50
CA THR A 109 4.23 8.14 -3.79
C THR A 109 4.25 9.27 -4.82
N GLN A 110 5.23 10.18 -4.75
CA GLN A 110 5.41 11.24 -5.73
C GLN A 110 5.65 10.69 -7.14
N MET A 111 6.48 9.65 -7.29
CA MET A 111 6.73 9.03 -8.60
C MET A 111 5.44 8.50 -9.21
N LEU A 112 4.60 7.83 -8.40
CA LEU A 112 3.29 7.33 -8.85
C LEU A 112 2.32 8.47 -9.19
N ALA A 113 2.20 9.47 -8.33
CA ALA A 113 1.32 10.61 -8.57
C ALA A 113 1.71 11.39 -9.82
N ASN A 114 3.02 11.59 -10.06
CA ASN A 114 3.54 12.19 -11.28
C ASN A 114 3.18 11.35 -12.51
N ALA A 115 3.37 10.03 -12.45
CA ALA A 115 3.05 9.16 -13.57
C ALA A 115 1.55 9.20 -13.88
N VAL A 116 0.68 9.17 -12.86
CA VAL A 116 -0.78 9.29 -13.00
C VAL A 116 -1.20 10.64 -13.57
N ALA A 117 -0.53 11.74 -13.21
CA ALA A 117 -0.82 13.06 -13.76
C ALA A 117 -0.50 13.16 -15.26
N HIS A 118 0.45 12.36 -15.78
CA HIS A 118 0.85 12.37 -17.20
C HIS A 118 0.20 11.24 -18.02
N HIS A 119 -0.32 10.19 -17.38
CA HIS A 119 -1.00 9.08 -18.03
C HIS A 119 -2.40 8.92 -17.44
N PRO A 120 -3.47 9.19 -18.21
CA PRO A 120 -4.83 9.15 -17.68
C PRO A 120 -5.19 7.74 -17.21
N VAL A 121 -5.56 7.64 -15.95
CA VAL A 121 -6.11 6.45 -15.32
C VAL A 121 -7.55 6.71 -14.89
N GLU A 122 -8.35 5.68 -14.70
CA GLU A 122 -9.73 5.82 -14.22
C GLU A 122 -9.79 6.05 -12.70
N ARG A 123 -8.82 5.49 -11.96
CA ARG A 123 -8.70 5.63 -10.49
C ARG A 123 -7.25 5.48 -10.04
N PHE A 124 -6.87 6.33 -9.12
CA PHE A 124 -5.64 6.21 -8.34
C PHE A 124 -6.02 6.10 -6.87
N ILE A 125 -5.74 4.97 -6.23
CA ILE A 125 -6.09 4.71 -4.83
C ILE A 125 -4.79 4.66 -4.03
N HIS A 126 -4.61 5.63 -3.14
CA HIS A 126 -3.47 5.70 -2.22
C HIS A 126 -3.86 5.17 -0.84
N ILE A 127 -3.14 4.17 -0.36
CA ILE A 127 -3.33 3.62 0.99
C ILE A 127 -2.44 4.39 1.96
N SER A 128 -3.06 5.31 2.68
CA SER A 128 -2.50 6.09 3.77
C SER A 128 -2.55 5.28 5.09
N SER A 129 -2.76 5.93 6.22
CA SER A 129 -2.86 5.30 7.54
C SER A 129 -3.72 6.15 8.47
N SER A 130 -4.37 5.54 9.45
CA SER A 130 -4.99 6.28 10.56
C SER A 130 -3.97 6.99 11.46
N GLU A 131 -2.70 6.54 11.46
CA GLU A 131 -1.62 7.18 12.22
C GLU A 131 -1.38 8.64 11.82
N VAL A 132 -1.82 9.06 10.62
CA VAL A 132 -1.73 10.46 10.18
C VAL A 132 -2.54 11.42 11.05
N TYR A 133 -3.59 10.93 11.70
CA TYR A 133 -4.44 11.73 12.58
C TYR A 133 -3.79 12.02 13.94
N GLY A 134 -2.95 11.10 14.45
CA GLY A 134 -2.42 11.16 15.81
C GLY A 134 -3.49 10.82 16.85
N THR A 135 -3.50 11.53 17.96
CA THR A 135 -4.49 11.34 19.04
C THR A 135 -5.85 11.91 18.60
N ALA A 136 -6.92 11.16 18.89
CA ALA A 136 -8.29 11.61 18.63
C ALA A 136 -8.64 12.89 19.42
N GLU A 137 -9.09 13.90 18.74
CA GLU A 137 -9.60 15.16 19.34
C GLU A 137 -11.13 15.18 19.41
N THR A 138 -11.78 14.33 18.62
CA THR A 138 -13.24 14.15 18.58
C THR A 138 -13.59 12.66 18.56
N ASP A 139 -14.75 12.30 19.07
CA ASP A 139 -15.28 10.94 19.04
C ASP A 139 -16.73 10.97 18.46
N PRO A 140 -16.96 10.38 17.30
CA PRO A 140 -15.97 9.75 16.40
C PRO A 140 -15.08 10.76 15.64
N MET A 141 -13.89 10.32 15.21
CA MET A 141 -13.10 11.04 14.21
C MET A 141 -13.69 10.82 12.81
N ASP A 142 -13.76 11.89 12.03
CA ASP A 142 -14.08 11.82 10.60
C ASP A 142 -12.86 12.16 9.72
N GLU A 143 -13.05 12.19 8.41
CA GLU A 143 -11.98 12.47 7.44
C GLU A 143 -11.48 13.92 7.48
N ASN A 144 -12.20 14.84 8.16
CA ASN A 144 -11.81 16.24 8.34
C ASN A 144 -10.98 16.47 9.60
N HIS A 145 -10.80 15.43 10.45
CA HIS A 145 -9.97 15.53 11.64
C HIS A 145 -8.56 16.02 11.29
N PRO A 146 -7.95 16.92 12.09
CA PRO A 146 -6.60 17.42 11.85
C PRO A 146 -5.57 16.29 11.73
N LEU A 147 -4.58 16.47 10.86
CA LEU A 147 -3.46 15.53 10.73
C LEU A 147 -2.33 15.97 11.67
N LYS A 148 -2.14 15.23 12.76
CA LYS A 148 -1.15 15.48 13.82
C LYS A 148 -0.31 14.22 14.08
N PRO A 149 0.51 13.78 13.10
CA PRO A 149 1.28 12.53 13.21
C PRO A 149 2.26 12.57 14.39
N LEU A 150 2.35 11.46 15.14
CA LEU A 150 3.15 11.38 16.38
C LEU A 150 4.44 10.55 16.23
N SER A 151 4.75 10.05 15.04
CA SER A 151 5.99 9.31 14.78
C SER A 151 6.56 9.67 13.41
N PRO A 152 7.87 9.41 13.13
CA PRO A 152 8.46 9.63 11.82
C PRO A 152 7.73 8.85 10.70
N TYR A 153 7.32 7.59 10.97
CA TYR A 153 6.44 6.82 10.07
C TYR A 153 5.14 7.57 9.78
N ALA A 154 4.43 7.98 10.83
CA ALA A 154 3.16 8.70 10.67
C ALA A 154 3.35 10.03 9.92
N ALA A 155 4.48 10.74 10.15
CA ALA A 155 4.84 11.95 9.44
C ALA A 155 5.09 11.69 7.94
N ALA A 156 5.81 10.62 7.59
CA ALA A 156 6.01 10.22 6.20
C ALA A 156 4.69 9.87 5.51
N LYS A 157 3.82 9.09 6.18
CA LYS A 157 2.47 8.78 5.68
C LYS A 157 1.60 10.03 5.52
N ALA A 158 1.66 10.98 6.46
CA ALA A 158 0.92 12.25 6.35
C ALA A 158 1.46 13.13 5.20
N GLY A 159 2.77 13.13 4.99
CA GLY A 159 3.42 13.78 3.85
C GLY A 159 2.93 13.22 2.52
N ALA A 160 2.92 11.90 2.37
CA ALA A 160 2.40 11.20 1.18
C ALA A 160 0.90 11.46 0.96
N ASP A 161 0.10 11.39 2.03
CA ASP A 161 -1.34 11.69 2.03
C ASP A 161 -1.62 13.10 1.50
N ARG A 162 -0.93 14.10 2.03
CA ARG A 162 -1.10 15.49 1.59
C ARG A 162 -0.52 15.76 0.20
N LEU A 163 0.54 15.07 -0.17
CA LEU A 163 1.06 15.10 -1.53
C LEU A 163 -0.02 14.62 -2.52
N VAL A 164 -0.62 13.46 -2.31
CA VAL A 164 -1.69 12.94 -3.18
C VAL A 164 -2.88 13.89 -3.21
N TYR A 165 -3.28 14.43 -2.06
CA TYR A 165 -4.34 15.45 -1.99
C TYR A 165 -4.01 16.68 -2.87
N SER A 166 -2.78 17.17 -2.82
CA SER A 166 -2.36 18.29 -3.67
C SER A 166 -2.44 17.98 -5.15
N TYR A 167 -2.11 16.74 -5.56
CA TYR A 167 -2.24 16.29 -6.95
C TYR A 167 -3.70 16.19 -7.40
N ILE A 168 -4.60 15.73 -6.52
CA ILE A 168 -6.05 15.75 -6.79
C ILE A 168 -6.53 17.17 -7.03
N GLN A 169 -6.10 18.14 -6.21
CA GLN A 169 -6.54 19.53 -6.33
C GLN A 169 -5.90 20.26 -7.54
N THR A 170 -4.60 20.06 -7.77
CA THR A 170 -3.85 20.81 -8.78
C THR A 170 -3.98 20.21 -10.17
N TYR A 171 -3.80 18.88 -10.28
CA TYR A 171 -3.79 18.18 -11.56
C TYR A 171 -5.10 17.44 -11.85
N GLN A 172 -6.05 17.48 -10.91
CA GLN A 172 -7.36 16.83 -11.03
C GLN A 172 -7.28 15.33 -11.34
N ILE A 173 -6.23 14.66 -10.83
CA ILE A 173 -6.13 13.22 -10.97
C ILE A 173 -7.32 12.54 -10.25
N PRO A 174 -7.82 11.39 -10.74
CA PRO A 174 -8.95 10.68 -10.14
C PRO A 174 -8.52 9.91 -8.87
N GLY A 175 -7.96 10.64 -7.90
CA GLY A 175 -7.36 10.10 -6.68
C GLY A 175 -8.38 9.84 -5.57
N ILE A 176 -8.15 8.76 -4.82
CA ILE A 176 -8.86 8.42 -3.59
C ILE A 176 -7.79 8.13 -2.54
N ILE A 177 -7.92 8.75 -1.36
CA ILE A 177 -7.05 8.49 -0.22
C ILE A 177 -7.82 7.63 0.78
N VAL A 178 -7.26 6.48 1.13
CA VAL A 178 -7.84 5.55 2.12
C VAL A 178 -6.96 5.56 3.36
N ARG A 179 -7.53 5.80 4.53
CA ARG A 179 -6.84 5.81 5.82
C ARG A 179 -7.31 4.64 6.67
N PRO A 180 -6.76 3.43 6.46
CA PRO A 180 -7.18 2.26 7.23
C PRO A 180 -6.70 2.38 8.68
N PHE A 181 -7.53 1.91 9.61
CA PHE A 181 -7.12 1.62 10.97
C PHE A 181 -6.36 0.29 11.04
N ASN A 182 -6.04 -0.18 12.24
CA ASN A 182 -5.25 -1.40 12.41
C ASN A 182 -5.92 -2.61 11.77
N ASN A 183 -5.15 -3.31 10.94
CA ASN A 183 -5.55 -4.53 10.29
C ASN A 183 -4.84 -5.72 10.93
N TYR A 184 -5.47 -6.90 10.91
CA TYR A 184 -4.89 -8.18 11.26
C TYR A 184 -5.43 -9.27 10.34
N GLY A 185 -4.68 -10.35 10.18
CA GLY A 185 -5.12 -11.45 9.34
C GLY A 185 -3.97 -12.27 8.72
N PRO A 186 -4.31 -13.17 7.76
CA PRO A 186 -3.33 -14.01 7.08
C PRO A 186 -2.20 -13.19 6.43
N TYR A 187 -0.99 -13.74 6.45
CA TYR A 187 0.22 -13.14 5.88
C TYR A 187 0.75 -11.91 6.62
N GLN A 188 0.18 -11.54 7.78
CA GLN A 188 0.73 -10.47 8.60
C GLN A 188 2.11 -10.88 9.14
N HIS A 189 3.09 -9.96 9.00
CA HIS A 189 4.47 -10.24 9.40
C HIS A 189 4.58 -10.49 10.91
N ILE A 190 5.43 -11.46 11.29
CA ILE A 190 5.57 -11.97 12.67
C ILE A 190 6.06 -10.91 13.68
N GLU A 191 6.62 -9.79 13.23
CA GLU A 191 7.00 -8.67 14.09
C GLU A 191 5.79 -7.92 14.71
N LYS A 192 4.59 -8.15 14.18
CA LYS A 192 3.36 -7.52 14.68
C LYS A 192 2.76 -8.30 15.85
N ALA A 193 2.10 -7.59 16.76
CA ALA A 193 1.65 -8.16 18.05
C ALA A 193 0.81 -9.43 17.90
N ILE A 194 -0.24 -9.43 17.05
CA ILE A 194 -1.14 -10.58 16.92
C ILE A 194 -0.43 -11.83 16.40
N PRO A 195 0.28 -11.83 15.25
CA PRO A 195 1.00 -13.01 14.81
C PRO A 195 2.12 -13.42 15.76
N ASN A 196 2.81 -12.47 16.40
CA ASN A 196 3.82 -12.78 17.41
C ASN A 196 3.21 -13.53 18.61
N PHE A 197 2.10 -13.05 19.13
CA PHE A 197 1.38 -13.71 20.24
C PHE A 197 0.89 -15.11 19.88
N ILE A 198 0.38 -15.29 18.65
CA ILE A 198 -0.06 -16.61 18.18
C ILE A 198 1.13 -17.58 18.15
N ILE A 199 2.27 -17.17 17.57
CA ILE A 199 3.46 -18.02 17.50
C ILE A 199 4.00 -18.33 18.89
N SER A 200 4.13 -17.32 19.76
CA SER A 200 4.59 -17.52 21.13
C SER A 200 3.69 -18.49 21.90
N ALA A 201 2.38 -18.33 21.77
CA ALA A 201 1.43 -19.25 22.41
C ALA A 201 1.53 -20.70 21.87
N LEU A 202 1.73 -20.87 20.57
CA LEU A 202 1.93 -22.19 19.96
C LEU A 202 3.26 -22.87 20.37
N GLN A 203 4.22 -22.08 20.82
CA GLN A 203 5.54 -22.52 21.27
C GLN A 203 5.69 -22.55 22.80
N ASP A 204 4.60 -22.35 23.54
CA ASP A 204 4.59 -22.23 25.01
C ASP A 204 5.57 -21.16 25.54
N GLN A 205 5.75 -20.08 24.78
CA GLN A 205 6.61 -18.96 25.15
C GLN A 205 5.80 -17.82 25.80
N PRO A 206 6.40 -17.02 26.68
CA PRO A 206 5.73 -15.86 27.28
C PRO A 206 5.26 -14.87 26.24
N LEU A 207 4.07 -14.30 26.43
CA LEU A 207 3.57 -13.18 25.65
C LEU A 207 4.14 -11.89 26.21
N THR A 208 5.02 -11.23 25.45
CA THR A 208 5.61 -9.94 25.83
C THR A 208 4.90 -8.81 25.09
N LEU A 209 4.50 -7.80 25.85
CA LEU A 209 3.94 -6.53 25.35
C LEU A 209 5.05 -5.51 25.16
#